data_eb499c8c089a018c9afc5ca76291d369
#
_entry.id   eb499c8c089a018c9afc5ca76291d369
#
_cell.length_a   1.000
_cell.length_b   1.000
_cell.length_c   1.000
_cell.angle_alpha   90.00
_cell.angle_beta   90.00
_cell.angle_gamma   90.00
#
_symmetry.space_group_name_H-M   'P 1'
#
loop_
_entity.id
_entity.type
_entity.pdbx_description
1 polymer ?
#
loop_
_entity_poly.entity_id
_entity_poly.type
_entity_poly.pdbx_seq_one_letter_code
_entity_poly.pdbx_strand_id
1 'polypeptide(L)'
;MSQFALSAAPPLTTSRVRLGLMVLAFCLLWSSAFAVGKLAIADCPPLVFLTVRFLAAGVLMLGIAVLSGVPWTLSKRDVAVFAALGVANQALYLSIGFIGLKTVSAGLAALIISANPIVAAVFAVLLLGERMTARKVLGLLLGLAGVAFVVRSRLILGTDQCGGIVLCLIALLSFVVGTILFKLY
;
A
#
# COMPACT_ATOMS: atom_id res chain seq x y z
N MET A 1 -13.02 -6.09 -36.05
CA MET A 1 -11.56 -6.11 -35.95
C MET A 1 -11.06 -4.69 -36.27
N SER A 2 -10.87 -3.87 -35.32
CA SER A 2 -10.28 -2.53 -35.48
C SER A 2 -9.14 -2.42 -34.46
N GLN A 3 -7.92 -2.48 -34.99
CA GLN A 3 -6.69 -2.34 -34.23
C GLN A 3 -6.61 -0.89 -33.74
N PHE A 4 -6.84 -0.69 -32.44
CA PHE A 4 -6.33 0.49 -31.78
C PHE A 4 -4.80 0.39 -31.77
N ALA A 5 -4.18 1.04 -32.76
CA ALA A 5 -2.75 1.32 -32.72
C ALA A 5 -2.53 2.21 -31.47
N LEU A 6 -2.04 1.59 -30.41
CA LEU A 6 -1.42 2.32 -29.30
C LEU A 6 -0.27 3.10 -29.91
N SER A 7 -0.49 4.38 -30.20
CA SER A 7 0.57 5.32 -30.51
C SER A 7 1.56 5.24 -29.33
N ALA A 8 2.69 4.59 -29.57
CA ALA A 8 3.76 4.50 -28.59
C ALA A 8 4.21 5.92 -28.27
N ALA A 9 3.81 6.41 -27.10
CA ALA A 9 4.35 7.65 -26.57
C ALA A 9 5.89 7.52 -26.57
N PRO A 10 6.61 8.55 -27.03
CA PRO A 10 8.07 8.50 -27.09
C PRO A 10 8.59 8.16 -25.68
N PRO A 11 9.62 7.29 -25.54
CA PRO A 11 10.17 6.94 -24.25
C PRO A 11 10.63 8.24 -23.58
N LEU A 12 10.00 8.55 -22.45
CA LEU A 12 10.43 9.66 -21.60
C LEU A 12 11.83 9.30 -21.10
N THR A 13 12.87 9.81 -21.76
CA THR A 13 14.26 9.73 -21.29
C THR A 13 14.38 10.60 -20.05
N THR A 14 13.78 10.13 -18.97
CA THR A 14 13.89 10.77 -17.67
C THR A 14 15.35 10.62 -17.25
N SER A 15 16.05 11.74 -17.10
CA SER A 15 17.41 11.75 -16.58
C SER A 15 17.47 10.87 -15.32
N ARG A 16 18.51 10.04 -15.15
CA ARG A 16 18.70 9.17 -13.98
C ARG A 16 18.60 9.94 -12.66
N VAL A 17 19.05 11.20 -12.67
CA VAL A 17 18.94 12.11 -11.53
C VAL A 17 17.48 12.45 -11.22
N ARG A 18 16.67 12.79 -12.22
CA ARG A 18 15.25 13.10 -12.05
C ARG A 18 14.49 11.88 -11.51
N LEU A 19 14.76 10.69 -12.04
CA LEU A 19 14.17 9.45 -11.53
C LEU A 19 14.58 9.21 -10.07
N GLY A 20 15.87 9.39 -9.74
CA GLY A 20 16.36 9.25 -8.37
C GLY A 20 15.69 10.23 -7.39
N LEU A 21 15.52 11.49 -7.80
CA LEU A 21 14.82 12.50 -6.98
C LEU A 21 13.33 12.15 -6.79
N MET A 22 12.65 11.65 -7.82
CA MET A 22 11.25 11.23 -7.72
C MET A 22 11.10 10.03 -6.77
N VAL A 23 11.99 9.04 -6.86
CA VAL A 23 12.00 7.88 -5.97
C VAL A 23 12.29 8.30 -4.53
N LEU A 24 13.28 9.17 -4.31
CA LEU A 24 13.60 9.70 -3.00
C LEU A 24 12.40 10.46 -2.38
N ALA A 25 11.79 11.36 -3.14
CA ALA A 25 10.61 12.10 -2.71
C ALA A 25 9.45 11.15 -2.35
N PHE A 26 9.20 10.14 -3.19
CA PHE A 26 8.19 9.12 -2.90
C PHE A 26 8.50 8.36 -1.61
N CYS A 27 9.74 7.90 -1.40
CA CYS A 27 10.13 7.19 -0.18
C CYS A 27 9.96 8.07 1.07
N LEU A 28 10.37 9.34 1.00
CA LEU A 28 10.21 10.27 2.13
C LEU A 28 8.73 10.53 2.44
N LEU A 29 7.90 10.79 1.44
CA LEU A 29 6.46 11.01 1.61
C LEU A 29 5.76 9.75 2.14
N TRP A 30 6.11 8.57 1.62
CA TRP A 30 5.53 7.31 2.06
C TRP A 30 5.90 6.98 3.51
N SER A 31 7.19 7.12 3.86
CA SER A 31 7.68 6.84 5.21
C SER A 31 7.15 7.83 6.25
N SER A 32 7.05 9.12 5.89
CA SER A 32 6.52 10.14 6.79
C SER A 32 5.04 9.91 7.13
N ALA A 33 4.28 9.24 6.26
CA ALA A 33 2.86 8.96 6.49
C ALA A 33 2.59 8.16 7.78
N PHE A 34 3.50 7.27 8.19
CA PHE A 34 3.37 6.52 9.44
C PHE A 34 3.62 7.40 10.68
N ALA A 35 4.64 8.27 10.62
CA ALA A 35 4.97 9.18 11.71
C ALA A 35 3.88 10.25 11.88
N VAL A 36 3.53 10.93 10.79
CA VAL A 36 2.46 11.95 10.77
C VAL A 36 1.12 11.32 11.16
N GLY A 37 0.83 10.14 10.63
CA GLY A 37 -0.39 9.39 10.97
C GLY A 37 -0.46 9.06 12.47
N LYS A 38 0.64 8.63 13.08
CA LYS A 38 0.71 8.35 14.52
C LYS A 38 0.43 9.61 15.35
N LEU A 39 0.98 10.75 14.96
CA LEU A 39 0.70 12.03 15.61
C LEU A 39 -0.76 12.45 15.45
N ALA A 40 -1.32 12.33 14.25
CA ALA A 40 -2.69 12.72 13.96
C ALA A 40 -3.73 11.92 14.78
N ILE A 41 -3.48 10.61 14.99
CA ILE A 41 -4.40 9.74 15.75
C ILE A 41 -4.21 9.83 17.28
N ALA A 42 -3.28 10.64 17.76
CA ALA A 42 -3.14 10.91 19.19
C ALA A 42 -4.37 11.65 19.74
N ASP A 43 -4.84 12.65 18.98
CA ASP A 43 -5.95 13.52 19.37
C ASP A 43 -7.23 13.30 18.55
N CYS A 44 -7.20 12.44 17.53
CA CYS A 44 -8.32 12.20 16.63
C CYS A 44 -8.57 10.68 16.45
N PRO A 45 -9.85 10.23 16.48
CA PRO A 45 -10.16 8.84 16.17
C PRO A 45 -9.66 8.45 14.74
N PRO A 46 -9.00 7.28 14.59
CA PRO A 46 -8.38 6.91 13.32
C PRO A 46 -9.33 6.94 12.12
N LEU A 47 -10.56 6.46 12.30
CA LEU A 47 -11.55 6.42 11.22
C LEU A 47 -12.02 7.82 10.80
N VAL A 48 -12.16 8.74 11.74
CA VAL A 48 -12.52 10.15 11.45
C VAL A 48 -11.40 10.81 10.66
N PHE A 49 -10.15 10.67 11.13
CA PHE A 49 -8.98 11.17 10.43
C PHE A 49 -8.89 10.65 9.00
N LEU A 50 -9.05 9.33 8.79
CA LEU A 50 -9.01 8.71 7.47
C LEU A 50 -10.16 9.19 6.58
N THR A 51 -11.38 9.32 7.12
CA THR A 51 -12.54 9.80 6.35
C THR A 51 -12.29 11.20 5.82
N VAL A 52 -11.86 12.14 6.66
CA VAL A 52 -11.56 13.52 6.23
C VAL A 52 -10.44 13.53 5.20
N ARG A 53 -9.36 12.76 5.43
CA ARG A 53 -8.24 12.65 4.51
C ARG A 53 -8.67 12.14 3.13
N PHE A 54 -9.50 11.09 3.08
CA PHE A 54 -9.92 10.50 1.81
C PHE A 54 -10.96 11.34 1.09
N LEU A 55 -11.87 11.98 1.80
CA LEU A 55 -12.80 12.94 1.20
C LEU A 55 -12.03 14.09 0.56
N ALA A 56 -11.09 14.69 1.29
CA ALA A 56 -10.27 15.78 0.77
C ALA A 56 -9.47 15.34 -0.48
N ALA A 57 -8.80 14.18 -0.40
CA ALA A 57 -8.03 13.64 -1.52
C ALA A 57 -8.94 13.29 -2.72
N GLY A 58 -10.12 12.70 -2.49
CA GLY A 58 -11.08 12.36 -3.51
C GLY A 58 -11.62 13.59 -4.23
N VAL A 59 -12.03 14.61 -3.48
CA VAL A 59 -12.50 15.89 -4.07
C VAL A 59 -11.40 16.53 -4.89
N LEU A 60 -10.16 16.58 -4.37
CA LEU A 60 -9.01 17.14 -5.08
C LEU A 60 -8.74 16.39 -6.39
N MET A 61 -8.67 15.05 -6.33
CA MET A 61 -8.40 14.22 -7.52
C MET A 61 -9.53 14.34 -8.56
N LEU A 62 -10.79 14.31 -8.14
CA LEU A 62 -11.92 14.52 -9.03
C LEU A 62 -11.90 15.93 -9.66
N GLY A 63 -11.58 16.95 -8.88
CA GLY A 63 -11.41 18.30 -9.37
C GLY A 63 -10.33 18.41 -10.44
N ILE A 64 -9.16 17.81 -10.19
CA ILE A 64 -8.06 17.75 -11.16
C ILE A 64 -8.50 17.00 -12.44
N ALA A 65 -9.19 15.87 -12.31
CA ALA A 65 -9.67 15.08 -13.45
C ALA A 65 -10.65 15.87 -14.32
N VAL A 66 -11.61 16.58 -13.70
CA VAL A 66 -12.56 17.45 -14.41
C VAL A 66 -11.83 18.58 -15.12
N LEU A 67 -10.95 19.30 -14.43
CA LEU A 67 -10.20 20.42 -15.00
C LEU A 67 -9.24 19.99 -16.11
N SER A 68 -8.75 18.76 -16.06
CA SER A 68 -7.87 18.19 -17.09
C SER A 68 -8.62 17.65 -18.29
N GLY A 69 -9.95 17.72 -18.32
CA GLY A 69 -10.77 17.26 -19.45
C GLY A 69 -10.71 15.74 -19.67
N VAL A 70 -10.43 14.95 -18.63
CA VAL A 70 -10.36 13.49 -18.74
C VAL A 70 -11.76 12.94 -19.09
N PRO A 71 -11.91 12.16 -20.17
CA PRO A 71 -13.20 11.61 -20.56
C PRO A 71 -13.71 10.59 -19.53
N TRP A 72 -14.97 10.74 -19.11
CA TRP A 72 -15.63 9.87 -18.13
C TRP A 72 -16.24 8.63 -18.80
N THR A 73 -15.39 7.77 -19.35
CA THR A 73 -15.82 6.54 -20.04
C THR A 73 -15.64 5.31 -19.15
N LEU A 74 -16.24 5.33 -17.95
CA LEU A 74 -16.15 4.22 -17.00
C LEU A 74 -17.25 3.20 -17.29
N SER A 75 -16.87 1.94 -17.48
CA SER A 75 -17.81 0.82 -17.53
C SER A 75 -18.27 0.44 -16.11
N LYS A 76 -19.40 -0.26 -16.00
CA LYS A 76 -19.87 -0.79 -14.70
C LYS A 76 -18.83 -1.73 -14.06
N ARG A 77 -18.07 -2.45 -14.88
CA ARG A 77 -16.99 -3.33 -14.44
C ARG A 77 -15.85 -2.52 -13.82
N ASP A 78 -15.45 -1.42 -14.47
CA ASP A 78 -14.38 -0.54 -13.95
C ASP A 78 -14.77 0.03 -12.59
N VAL A 79 -16.00 0.52 -12.45
CA VAL A 79 -16.52 1.02 -11.17
C VAL A 79 -16.48 -0.05 -10.09
N ALA A 80 -16.92 -1.29 -10.39
CA ALA A 80 -16.90 -2.39 -9.44
C ALA A 80 -15.46 -2.74 -9.01
N VAL A 81 -14.50 -2.78 -9.94
CA VAL A 81 -13.10 -3.05 -9.64
C VAL A 81 -12.48 -1.92 -8.82
N PHE A 82 -12.71 -0.66 -9.19
CA PHE A 82 -12.21 0.47 -8.41
C PHE A 82 -12.82 0.53 -7.00
N ALA A 83 -14.10 0.17 -6.87
CA ALA A 83 -14.74 0.05 -5.56
C ALA A 83 -14.10 -1.06 -4.73
N ALA A 84 -13.88 -2.25 -5.31
CA ALA A 84 -13.21 -3.37 -4.63
C ALA A 84 -11.77 -3.02 -4.21
N LEU A 85 -11.01 -2.36 -5.08
CA LEU A 85 -9.66 -1.86 -4.78
C LEU A 85 -9.70 -0.80 -3.68
N GLY A 86 -10.64 0.13 -3.73
CA GLY A 86 -10.84 1.15 -2.71
C GLY A 86 -11.17 0.54 -1.35
N VAL A 87 -12.04 -0.47 -1.31
CA VAL A 87 -12.36 -1.19 -0.08
C VAL A 87 -11.14 -1.94 0.45
N ALA A 88 -10.45 -2.72 -0.36
CA ALA A 88 -9.30 -3.51 0.09
C ALA A 88 -8.10 -2.65 0.50
N ASN A 89 -7.70 -1.70 -0.35
CA ASN A 89 -6.47 -0.93 -0.16
C ASN A 89 -6.65 0.34 0.68
N GLN A 90 -7.82 0.93 0.70
CA GLN A 90 -8.05 2.17 1.44
C GLN A 90 -8.88 1.94 2.69
N ALA A 91 -10.09 1.34 2.55
CA ALA A 91 -10.96 1.18 3.69
C ALA A 91 -10.43 0.13 4.68
N LEU A 92 -10.18 -1.10 4.25
CA LEU A 92 -9.75 -2.18 5.16
C LEU A 92 -8.29 -2.01 5.59
N TYR A 93 -7.36 -1.91 4.63
CA TYR A 93 -5.93 -1.82 4.94
C TYR A 93 -5.63 -0.66 5.88
N LEU A 94 -6.05 0.56 5.52
CA LEU A 94 -5.69 1.74 6.32
C LEU A 94 -6.49 1.83 7.61
N SER A 95 -7.78 1.49 7.61
CA SER A 95 -8.57 1.52 8.85
C SER A 95 -8.02 0.55 9.89
N ILE A 96 -7.81 -0.72 9.51
CA ILE A 96 -7.27 -1.74 10.42
C ILE A 96 -5.84 -1.38 10.83
N GLY A 97 -5.00 -0.94 9.87
CA GLY A 97 -3.63 -0.53 10.12
C GLY A 97 -3.52 0.66 11.09
N PHE A 98 -4.37 1.67 10.94
CA PHE A 98 -4.39 2.83 11.85
C PHE A 98 -4.98 2.51 13.23
N ILE A 99 -5.92 1.57 13.32
CA ILE A 99 -6.37 1.06 14.62
C ILE A 99 -5.20 0.34 15.32
N GLY A 100 -4.48 -0.53 14.60
CA GLY A 100 -3.27 -1.18 15.12
C GLY A 100 -2.18 -0.19 15.52
N LEU A 101 -2.00 0.89 14.75
CA LEU A 101 -1.03 1.95 15.01
C LEU A 101 -1.25 2.67 16.36
N LYS A 102 -2.44 2.58 16.96
CA LYS A 102 -2.67 3.14 18.30
C LYS A 102 -1.77 2.49 19.37
N THR A 103 -1.56 1.18 19.28
CA THR A 103 -0.86 0.40 20.30
C THR A 103 0.58 0.07 19.93
N VAL A 104 0.95 0.12 18.62
CA VAL A 104 2.33 -0.11 18.18
C VAL A 104 3.04 1.20 17.84
N SER A 105 4.38 1.17 17.80
CA SER A 105 5.16 2.31 17.32
C SER A 105 5.03 2.48 15.79
N ALA A 106 5.17 3.71 15.30
CA ALA A 106 5.15 3.99 13.86
C ALA A 106 6.21 3.18 13.10
N GLY A 107 7.41 3.03 13.68
CA GLY A 107 8.48 2.24 13.07
C GLY A 107 8.15 0.75 12.98
N LEU A 108 7.50 0.16 14.00
CA LEU A 108 7.08 -1.23 13.96
C LEU A 108 5.96 -1.46 12.93
N ALA A 109 4.97 -0.58 12.88
CA ALA A 109 3.93 -0.63 11.85
C ALA A 109 4.51 -0.51 10.44
N ALA A 110 5.40 0.47 10.20
CA ALA A 110 6.07 0.64 8.92
C ALA A 110 6.88 -0.60 8.51
N LEU A 111 7.57 -1.23 9.48
CA LEU A 111 8.34 -2.46 9.25
C LEU A 111 7.43 -3.62 8.85
N ILE A 112 6.32 -3.84 9.55
CA ILE A 112 5.35 -4.91 9.22
C ILE A 112 4.80 -4.68 7.79
N ILE A 113 4.40 -3.46 7.48
CA ILE A 113 3.86 -3.13 6.14
C ILE A 113 4.94 -3.22 5.05
N SER A 114 6.20 -2.99 5.37
CA SER A 114 7.30 -3.17 4.42
C SER A 114 7.50 -4.63 3.97
N ALA A 115 6.91 -5.60 4.68
CA ALA A 115 6.84 -6.99 4.24
C ALA A 115 5.85 -7.23 3.07
N ASN A 116 5.06 -6.20 2.65
CA ASN A 116 4.10 -6.32 1.55
C ASN A 116 4.68 -6.94 0.26
N PRO A 117 5.86 -6.54 -0.26
CA PRO A 117 6.42 -7.15 -1.45
C PRO A 117 6.72 -8.64 -1.28
N ILE A 118 7.06 -9.05 -0.05
CA ILE A 118 7.35 -10.45 0.29
C ILE A 118 6.07 -11.27 0.21
N VAL A 119 5.05 -10.84 0.95
CA VAL A 119 3.76 -11.53 1.01
C VAL A 119 3.07 -11.51 -0.36
N ALA A 120 3.09 -10.38 -1.06
CA ALA A 120 2.54 -10.25 -2.41
C ALA A 120 3.23 -11.21 -3.41
N ALA A 121 4.56 -11.38 -3.31
CA ALA A 121 5.29 -12.30 -4.17
C ALA A 121 4.92 -13.77 -3.89
N VAL A 122 4.74 -14.15 -2.62
CA VAL A 122 4.26 -15.51 -2.26
C VAL A 122 2.87 -15.76 -2.86
N PHE A 123 1.94 -14.83 -2.68
CA PHE A 123 0.60 -14.95 -3.26
C PHE A 123 0.60 -14.94 -4.79
N ALA A 124 1.50 -14.15 -5.42
CA ALA A 124 1.65 -14.15 -6.88
C ALA A 124 2.09 -15.52 -7.42
N VAL A 125 2.98 -16.20 -6.71
CA VAL A 125 3.37 -17.57 -7.07
C VAL A 125 2.19 -18.55 -6.89
N LEU A 126 1.52 -18.49 -5.74
CA LEU A 126 0.45 -19.44 -5.41
C LEU A 126 -0.80 -19.25 -6.26
N LEU A 127 -1.18 -18.01 -6.55
CA LEU A 127 -2.43 -17.69 -7.24
C LEU A 127 -2.26 -17.43 -8.74
N LEU A 128 -1.14 -16.84 -9.15
CA LEU A 128 -0.89 -16.47 -10.54
C LEU A 128 0.11 -17.42 -11.23
N GLY A 129 0.71 -18.38 -10.51
CA GLY A 129 1.69 -19.31 -11.06
C GLY A 129 3.00 -18.63 -11.49
N GLU A 130 3.31 -17.46 -10.96
CA GLU A 130 4.53 -16.74 -11.30
C GLU A 130 5.78 -17.54 -10.88
N ARG A 131 6.76 -17.64 -11.78
CA ARG A 131 8.02 -18.31 -11.46
C ARG A 131 8.95 -17.40 -10.66
N MET A 132 9.44 -17.90 -9.53
CA MET A 132 10.44 -17.19 -8.73
C MET A 132 11.86 -17.64 -9.09
N THR A 133 12.77 -16.68 -9.22
CA THR A 133 14.19 -16.99 -9.30
C THR A 133 14.76 -17.24 -7.90
N ALA A 134 15.81 -18.07 -7.79
CA ALA A 134 16.46 -18.37 -6.52
C ALA A 134 16.92 -17.08 -5.78
N ARG A 135 17.36 -16.07 -6.52
CA ARG A 135 17.74 -14.76 -5.95
C ARG A 135 16.55 -14.04 -5.29
N LYS A 136 15.37 -14.09 -5.93
CA LYS A 136 14.15 -13.51 -5.35
C LYS A 136 13.75 -14.25 -4.08
N VAL A 137 13.77 -15.58 -4.09
CA VAL A 137 13.44 -16.41 -2.93
C VAL A 137 14.40 -16.08 -1.76
N LEU A 138 15.71 -16.02 -2.01
CA LEU A 138 16.68 -15.69 -0.97
C LEU A 138 16.44 -14.29 -0.38
N GLY A 139 16.21 -13.28 -1.21
CA GLY A 139 15.89 -11.93 -0.75
C GLY A 139 14.60 -11.87 0.09
N LEU A 140 13.57 -12.63 -0.29
CA LEU A 140 12.32 -12.73 0.44
C LEU A 140 12.53 -13.39 1.82
N LEU A 141 13.29 -14.48 1.88
CA LEU A 141 13.59 -15.17 3.13
C LEU A 141 14.40 -14.29 4.09
N LEU A 142 15.41 -13.59 3.58
CA LEU A 142 16.19 -12.64 4.38
C LEU A 142 15.33 -11.48 4.91
N GLY A 143 14.46 -10.91 4.05
CA GLY A 143 13.53 -9.86 4.45
C GLY A 143 12.56 -10.34 5.53
N LEU A 144 11.96 -11.52 5.35
CA LEU A 144 11.04 -12.12 6.32
C LEU A 144 11.72 -12.40 7.66
N ALA A 145 12.95 -12.95 7.62
CA ALA A 145 13.75 -13.19 8.83
C ALA A 145 14.04 -11.88 9.58
N GLY A 146 14.38 -10.80 8.85
CA GLY A 146 14.59 -9.48 9.45
C GLY A 146 13.34 -8.93 10.14
N VAL A 147 12.19 -8.99 9.48
CA VAL A 147 10.90 -8.57 10.06
C VAL A 147 10.56 -9.43 11.29
N ALA A 148 10.69 -10.76 11.19
CA ALA A 148 10.40 -11.68 12.27
C ALA A 148 11.29 -11.41 13.49
N PHE A 149 12.59 -11.13 13.28
CA PHE A 149 13.55 -10.83 14.34
C PHE A 149 13.14 -9.56 15.13
N VAL A 150 12.76 -8.49 14.42
CA VAL A 150 12.32 -7.23 15.06
C VAL A 150 10.98 -7.40 15.76
N VAL A 151 10.02 -8.09 15.15
CA VAL A 151 8.72 -8.36 15.77
C VAL A 151 8.90 -9.19 17.04
N ARG A 152 9.72 -10.24 17.00
CA ARG A 152 10.02 -11.08 18.17
C ARG A 152 10.60 -10.26 19.32
N SER A 153 11.57 -9.38 19.05
CA SER A 153 12.18 -8.55 20.09
C SER A 153 11.18 -7.62 20.77
N ARG A 154 10.14 -7.17 20.04
CA ARG A 154 9.09 -6.32 20.59
C ARG A 154 8.04 -7.10 21.40
N LEU A 155 7.75 -8.33 21.01
CA LEU A 155 6.83 -9.21 21.77
C LEU A 155 7.41 -9.61 23.12
N ILE A 156 8.74 -9.75 23.22
CA ILE A 156 9.42 -10.07 24.48
C ILE A 156 9.40 -8.88 25.47
N LEU A 157 9.32 -7.63 24.95
CA LEU A 157 9.41 -6.41 25.73
C LEU A 157 8.08 -5.88 26.26
N GLY A 158 6.93 -6.40 25.80
CA GLY A 158 5.62 -5.97 26.30
C GLY A 158 4.46 -6.65 25.60
N THR A 159 3.54 -7.21 26.38
CA THR A 159 2.34 -7.92 25.92
C THR A 159 1.29 -7.00 25.30
N ASP A 160 1.31 -5.71 25.64
CA ASP A 160 0.28 -4.73 25.25
C ASP A 160 0.26 -4.41 23.74
N GLN A 161 1.32 -4.78 23.02
CA GLN A 161 1.46 -4.53 21.58
C GLN A 161 0.95 -5.68 20.68
N CYS A 162 0.65 -6.85 21.26
CA CYS A 162 0.24 -8.04 20.50
C CYS A 162 -0.99 -7.75 19.63
N GLY A 163 -2.02 -7.13 20.18
CA GLY A 163 -3.23 -6.77 19.44
C GLY A 163 -2.96 -5.85 18.25
N GLY A 164 -2.11 -4.84 18.43
CA GLY A 164 -1.72 -3.93 17.36
C GLY A 164 -0.90 -4.58 16.27
N ILE A 165 0.00 -5.51 16.63
CA ILE A 165 0.79 -6.29 15.65
C ILE A 165 -0.15 -7.17 14.80
N VAL A 166 -1.10 -7.86 15.42
CA VAL A 166 -2.10 -8.68 14.71
C VAL A 166 -2.91 -7.82 13.75
N LEU A 167 -3.38 -6.65 14.19
CA LEU A 167 -4.10 -5.72 13.32
C LEU A 167 -3.24 -5.24 12.14
N CYS A 168 -1.97 -4.92 12.36
CA CYS A 168 -1.05 -4.54 11.28
C CYS A 168 -0.82 -5.69 10.28
N LEU A 169 -0.77 -6.95 10.75
CA LEU A 169 -0.65 -8.12 9.87
C LEU A 169 -1.94 -8.34 9.05
N ILE A 170 -3.12 -8.18 9.66
CA ILE A 170 -4.40 -8.26 8.94
C ILE A 170 -4.47 -7.13 7.89
N ALA A 171 -4.05 -5.92 8.24
CA ALA A 171 -3.96 -4.80 7.33
C ALA A 171 -3.03 -5.11 6.14
N LEU A 172 -1.86 -5.68 6.41
CA LEU A 172 -0.93 -6.13 5.37
C LEU A 172 -1.58 -7.14 4.42
N LEU A 173 -2.31 -8.13 4.93
CA LEU A 173 -3.01 -9.11 4.10
C LEU A 173 -4.08 -8.46 3.22
N SER A 174 -4.85 -7.51 3.75
CA SER A 174 -5.82 -6.73 2.97
C SER A 174 -5.15 -5.96 1.83
N PHE A 175 -4.00 -5.34 2.10
CA PHE A 175 -3.20 -4.63 1.08
C PHE A 175 -2.69 -5.58 -0.01
N VAL A 176 -2.24 -6.78 0.36
CA VAL A 176 -1.82 -7.81 -0.60
C VAL A 176 -2.98 -8.26 -1.48
N VAL A 177 -4.17 -8.48 -0.90
CA VAL A 177 -5.38 -8.84 -1.66
C VAL A 177 -5.69 -7.76 -2.70
N GLY A 178 -5.68 -6.49 -2.32
CA GLY A 178 -5.87 -5.39 -3.26
C GLY A 178 -4.80 -5.34 -4.36
N THR A 179 -3.54 -5.62 -4.02
CA THR A 179 -2.44 -5.69 -4.99
C THR A 179 -2.65 -6.83 -6.00
N ILE A 180 -3.11 -7.99 -5.55
CA ILE A 180 -3.43 -9.12 -6.44
C ILE A 180 -4.65 -8.81 -7.33
N LEU A 181 -5.71 -8.23 -6.76
CA LEU A 181 -6.87 -7.80 -7.53
C LEU A 181 -6.48 -6.85 -8.66
N PHE A 182 -5.58 -5.89 -8.38
CA PHE A 182 -5.06 -4.96 -9.39
C PHE A 182 -4.28 -5.68 -10.50
N LYS A 183 -3.54 -6.74 -10.18
CA LYS A 183 -2.80 -7.53 -11.19
C LYS A 183 -3.72 -8.38 -12.07
N LEU A 184 -4.88 -8.80 -11.54
CA LEU A 184 -5.84 -9.64 -12.26
C LEU A 184 -6.75 -8.83 -13.20
N TYR A 185 -6.87 -7.53 -12.97
CA TYR A 185 -7.64 -6.59 -13.80
C TYR A 185 -6.82 -6.01 -14.93
#